data_beebcc9ebf61339451e595f1a8baf160
#
_entry.id   beebcc9ebf61339451e595f1a8baf160
#
_cell.length_a   1.000
_cell.length_b   1.000
_cell.length_c   1.000
_cell.angle_alpha   90.00
_cell.angle_beta   90.00
_cell.angle_gamma   90.00
#
_symmetry.space_group_name_H-M   'P 1'
#
loop_
_entity.id
_entity.type
_entity.pdbx_description
1 polymer ?
#
loop_
_entity_poly.entity_id
_entity_poly.type
_entity_poly.pdbx_seq_one_letter_code
_entity_poly.pdbx_strand_id
1 'polypeptide(L)'
;MSIIYKEKIMDFYGFYTGKIFDAYDYLGAHINNGTTIFRTFAPAASRITVFGDFNHWQEWDMHKVSDGNFWELSVPGTKEGMMYKYCIYDRSGNRVEHCDPYGFGMELRPGSASVIRNQQGYSFHDEEWMAARTDCRQKPLNIYELHFGSFKKPSDKADSWYTYEEMAKILIPYVKNNGYNYLEIMPLNEYPCDESWGYQATGFFSPTSRYGTADQLKYFVDCCHQNGIGVIMDFVPVHFALDSYGLAQYDGTALYEYPHSAVGVSEWGSCNFMHSRGEVRSFLQSSANYWIKEFHID
;
A
#
# COMPACT_ATOMS: atom_id res chain seq x y z
N MET A 1 -1.87 -3.59 -30.99
CA MET A 1 -2.38 -4.87 -30.47
C MET A 1 -2.99 -4.56 -29.12
N SER A 2 -4.31 -4.63 -28.97
CA SER A 2 -4.95 -4.45 -27.67
C SER A 2 -4.60 -5.68 -26.82
N ILE A 3 -3.83 -5.46 -25.76
CA ILE A 3 -3.62 -6.48 -24.74
C ILE A 3 -4.99 -6.68 -24.10
N ILE A 4 -5.62 -7.83 -24.37
CA ILE A 4 -6.82 -8.25 -23.67
C ILE A 4 -6.38 -8.49 -22.22
N TYR A 5 -6.74 -7.58 -21.33
CA TYR A 5 -6.52 -7.75 -19.89
C TYR A 5 -7.31 -8.99 -19.47
N LYS A 6 -6.59 -10.09 -19.27
CA LYS A 6 -7.20 -11.32 -18.76
C LYS A 6 -7.43 -11.07 -17.29
N GLU A 7 -8.68 -10.85 -16.91
CA GLU A 7 -9.05 -10.67 -15.51
C GLU A 7 -8.48 -11.83 -14.68
N LYS A 8 -7.64 -11.50 -13.70
CA LYS A 8 -6.97 -12.51 -12.88
C LYS A 8 -7.99 -13.06 -11.89
N ILE A 9 -8.25 -14.35 -11.95
CA ILE A 9 -9.08 -15.05 -10.97
C ILE A 9 -8.22 -15.30 -9.74
N MET A 10 -8.68 -14.82 -8.58
CA MET A 10 -7.99 -15.07 -7.31
C MET A 10 -8.18 -16.53 -6.87
N ASP A 11 -7.15 -17.13 -6.29
CA ASP A 11 -7.29 -18.40 -5.53
C ASP A 11 -7.96 -18.12 -4.18
N PHE A 12 -9.29 -18.22 -4.15
CA PHE A 12 -10.08 -17.99 -2.94
C PHE A 12 -9.73 -18.97 -1.81
N TYR A 13 -9.43 -20.24 -2.12
CA TYR A 13 -9.00 -21.18 -1.10
C TYR A 13 -7.65 -20.79 -0.50
N GLY A 14 -6.70 -20.41 -1.33
CA GLY A 14 -5.40 -19.86 -0.90
C GLY A 14 -5.57 -18.60 -0.06
N PHE A 15 -6.49 -17.69 -0.45
CA PHE A 15 -6.80 -16.47 0.29
C PHE A 15 -7.26 -16.79 1.72
N TYR A 16 -8.27 -17.65 1.89
CA TYR A 16 -8.80 -18.02 3.21
C TYR A 16 -7.81 -18.83 4.06
N THR A 17 -6.87 -19.52 3.44
CA THR A 17 -5.90 -20.35 4.16
C THR A 17 -4.56 -19.66 4.40
N GLY A 18 -4.39 -18.42 3.93
CA GLY A 18 -3.14 -17.64 4.09
C GLY A 18 -1.99 -18.17 3.24
N LYS A 19 -2.28 -18.57 1.99
CA LYS A 19 -1.31 -19.22 1.09
C LYS A 19 -1.09 -18.47 -0.24
N ILE A 20 -1.70 -17.28 -0.41
CA ILE A 20 -1.48 -16.46 -1.60
C ILE A 20 -0.65 -15.23 -1.27
N PHE A 21 0.04 -14.71 -2.30
CA PHE A 21 0.95 -13.56 -2.22
C PHE A 21 0.57 -12.46 -3.20
N ASP A 22 -0.57 -12.58 -3.86
CA ASP A 22 -0.98 -11.75 -4.99
C ASP A 22 -2.45 -11.34 -4.91
N ALA A 23 -3.03 -11.29 -3.70
CA ALA A 23 -4.41 -10.84 -3.50
C ALA A 23 -4.65 -9.43 -4.04
N TYR A 24 -3.63 -8.59 -4.10
CA TYR A 24 -3.69 -7.24 -4.66
C TYR A 24 -3.90 -7.21 -6.18
N ASP A 25 -3.68 -8.30 -6.90
CA ASP A 25 -4.01 -8.39 -8.33
C ASP A 25 -5.53 -8.52 -8.58
N TYR A 26 -6.30 -8.85 -7.54
CA TYR A 26 -7.75 -8.96 -7.57
C TYR A 26 -8.44 -7.89 -6.74
N LEU A 27 -8.01 -7.70 -5.48
CA LEU A 27 -8.56 -6.71 -4.54
C LEU A 27 -7.95 -5.33 -4.78
N GLY A 28 -8.69 -4.28 -4.42
CA GLY A 28 -8.31 -2.89 -4.68
C GLY A 28 -9.04 -2.27 -5.87
N ALA A 29 -8.55 -1.13 -6.32
CA ALA A 29 -9.09 -0.38 -7.44
C ALA A 29 -8.23 -0.57 -8.69
N HIS A 30 -8.72 -1.34 -9.67
CA HIS A 30 -8.01 -1.66 -10.89
C HIS A 30 -8.57 -0.87 -12.08
N ILE A 31 -7.81 0.10 -12.58
CA ILE A 31 -8.19 0.91 -13.73
C ILE A 31 -7.70 0.28 -15.04
N ASN A 32 -8.60 0.15 -16.01
CA ASN A 32 -8.29 -0.28 -17.37
C ASN A 32 -9.19 0.45 -18.37
N ASN A 33 -8.59 1.11 -19.37
CA ASN A 33 -9.30 1.82 -20.44
C ASN A 33 -10.41 2.75 -19.96
N GLY A 34 -10.16 3.52 -18.88
CA GLY A 34 -11.12 4.49 -18.34
C GLY A 34 -12.28 3.86 -17.56
N THR A 35 -12.15 2.60 -17.17
CA THR A 35 -13.07 1.92 -16.26
C THR A 35 -12.28 1.39 -15.07
N THR A 36 -12.76 1.65 -13.85
CA THR A 36 -12.15 1.09 -12.64
C THR A 36 -13.06 0.03 -12.05
N ILE A 37 -12.50 -1.13 -11.73
CA ILE A 37 -13.16 -2.16 -10.95
C ILE A 37 -12.68 -2.01 -9.52
N PHE A 38 -13.60 -1.70 -8.62
CA PHE A 38 -13.37 -1.62 -7.18
C PHE A 38 -13.75 -2.94 -6.53
N ARG A 39 -12.84 -3.55 -5.76
CA ARG A 39 -13.09 -4.79 -5.03
C ARG A 39 -12.56 -4.72 -3.61
N THR A 40 -13.38 -5.17 -2.66
CA THR A 40 -12.98 -5.27 -1.26
C THR A 40 -13.52 -6.53 -0.61
N PHE A 41 -12.83 -7.00 0.44
CA PHE A 41 -13.25 -8.14 1.25
C PHE A 41 -13.83 -7.63 2.57
N ALA A 42 -15.10 -7.90 2.83
CA ALA A 42 -15.82 -7.45 4.03
C ALA A 42 -17.00 -8.38 4.33
N PRO A 43 -16.74 -9.54 4.95
CA PRO A 43 -17.75 -10.60 5.14
C PRO A 43 -18.89 -10.22 6.10
N ALA A 44 -18.65 -9.35 7.07
CA ALA A 44 -19.67 -8.94 8.04
C ALA A 44 -20.49 -7.73 7.59
N ALA A 45 -20.07 -7.02 6.55
CA ALA A 45 -20.79 -5.85 6.04
C ALA A 45 -22.19 -6.23 5.54
N SER A 46 -23.19 -5.41 5.88
CA SER A 46 -24.56 -5.54 5.37
C SER A 46 -24.75 -4.85 4.02
N ARG A 47 -24.04 -3.74 3.79
CA ARG A 47 -24.03 -2.93 2.56
C ARG A 47 -22.66 -2.28 2.43
N ILE A 48 -22.16 -2.14 1.22
CA ILE A 48 -20.98 -1.31 0.91
C ILE A 48 -21.30 -0.43 -0.28
N THR A 49 -20.84 0.82 -0.21
CA THR A 49 -20.89 1.76 -1.31
C THR A 49 -19.49 2.28 -1.61
N VAL A 50 -19.25 2.67 -2.86
CA VAL A 50 -18.06 3.42 -3.26
C VAL A 50 -18.48 4.84 -3.69
N PHE A 51 -17.72 5.84 -3.30
CA PHE A 51 -17.95 7.22 -3.63
C PHE A 51 -16.61 7.97 -3.80
N GLY A 52 -16.59 8.96 -4.67
CA GLY A 52 -15.37 9.68 -5.00
C GLY A 52 -15.58 10.73 -6.08
N ASP A 53 -14.49 11.22 -6.67
CA ASP A 53 -14.52 12.28 -7.69
C ASP A 53 -15.35 11.90 -8.92
N PHE A 54 -15.39 10.61 -9.26
CA PHE A 54 -16.10 10.10 -10.45
C PHE A 54 -17.64 10.19 -10.34
N ASN A 55 -18.19 10.32 -9.14
CA ASN A 55 -19.63 10.38 -8.90
C ASN A 55 -20.03 11.55 -7.99
N HIS A 56 -19.22 12.61 -7.95
CA HIS A 56 -19.45 13.79 -7.11
C HIS A 56 -19.64 13.45 -5.63
N TRP A 57 -18.92 12.45 -5.14
CA TRP A 57 -18.95 11.96 -3.77
C TRP A 57 -20.34 11.47 -3.32
N GLN A 58 -21.11 10.93 -4.26
CA GLN A 58 -22.38 10.26 -3.99
C GLN A 58 -22.17 8.76 -3.85
N GLU A 59 -22.86 8.13 -2.93
CA GLU A 59 -22.74 6.69 -2.69
C GLU A 59 -23.35 5.86 -3.82
N TRP A 60 -22.55 4.98 -4.43
CA TRP A 60 -23.00 3.97 -5.39
C TRP A 60 -22.83 2.58 -4.78
N ASP A 61 -23.91 1.80 -4.79
CA ASP A 61 -23.93 0.46 -4.19
C ASP A 61 -22.99 -0.50 -4.91
N MET A 62 -22.17 -1.20 -4.13
CA MET A 62 -21.41 -2.37 -4.57
C MET A 62 -22.28 -3.62 -4.41
N HIS A 63 -22.00 -4.64 -5.20
CA HIS A 63 -22.70 -5.93 -5.11
C HIS A 63 -21.78 -7.04 -4.64
N LYS A 64 -22.38 -8.03 -3.99
CA LYS A 64 -21.63 -9.20 -3.53
C LYS A 64 -21.27 -10.11 -4.69
N VAL A 65 -20.04 -10.60 -4.68
CA VAL A 65 -19.50 -11.53 -5.68
C VAL A 65 -18.89 -12.76 -5.01
N SER A 66 -18.59 -13.78 -5.79
CA SER A 66 -17.98 -15.03 -5.33
C SER A 66 -18.86 -15.74 -4.29
N ASP A 67 -18.35 -15.93 -3.07
CA ASP A 67 -19.05 -16.55 -1.94
C ASP A 67 -19.91 -15.57 -1.12
N GLY A 68 -20.03 -14.32 -1.56
CA GLY A 68 -20.79 -13.26 -0.89
C GLY A 68 -20.01 -12.50 0.17
N ASN A 69 -18.73 -12.77 0.35
CA ASN A 69 -17.83 -12.07 1.28
C ASN A 69 -17.03 -10.96 0.59
N PHE A 70 -16.97 -10.99 -0.75
CA PHE A 70 -16.33 -9.99 -1.58
C PHE A 70 -17.37 -9.05 -2.20
N TRP A 71 -16.99 -7.79 -2.38
CA TRP A 71 -17.85 -6.76 -2.93
C TRP A 71 -17.17 -6.13 -4.13
N GLU A 72 -17.96 -5.84 -5.16
CA GLU A 72 -17.45 -5.31 -6.44
C GLU A 72 -18.36 -4.23 -7.00
N LEU A 73 -17.75 -3.25 -7.65
CA LEU A 73 -18.43 -2.32 -8.58
C LEU A 73 -17.49 -1.92 -9.71
N SER A 74 -17.98 -2.00 -10.94
CA SER A 74 -17.30 -1.48 -12.14
C SER A 74 -17.81 -0.10 -12.47
N VAL A 75 -16.92 0.89 -12.54
CA VAL A 75 -17.26 2.31 -12.75
C VAL A 75 -16.57 2.83 -14.01
N PRO A 76 -17.32 3.10 -15.08
CA PRO A 76 -16.78 3.73 -16.28
C PRO A 76 -16.52 5.23 -16.08
N GLY A 77 -15.65 5.81 -16.91
CA GLY A 77 -15.33 7.24 -16.90
C GLY A 77 -14.34 7.67 -15.83
N THR A 78 -13.76 6.71 -15.12
CA THR A 78 -12.72 6.97 -14.12
C THR A 78 -11.38 7.29 -14.76
N LYS A 79 -10.55 8.01 -14.00
CA LYS A 79 -9.17 8.36 -14.40
C LYS A 79 -8.22 8.13 -13.22
N GLU A 80 -6.97 7.89 -13.56
CA GLU A 80 -5.90 7.91 -12.57
C GLU A 80 -5.85 9.26 -11.85
N GLY A 81 -5.58 9.24 -10.54
CA GLY A 81 -5.56 10.41 -9.68
C GLY A 81 -6.90 10.76 -9.03
N MET A 82 -8.02 10.18 -9.48
CA MET A 82 -9.30 10.38 -8.81
C MET A 82 -9.30 9.76 -7.42
N MET A 83 -9.85 10.49 -6.46
CA MET A 83 -9.99 10.06 -5.06
C MET A 83 -11.28 9.27 -4.86
N TYR A 84 -11.24 8.31 -3.91
CA TYR A 84 -12.40 7.52 -3.53
C TYR A 84 -12.31 7.00 -2.10
N LYS A 85 -13.47 6.62 -1.56
CA LYS A 85 -13.61 5.89 -0.30
C LYS A 85 -14.66 4.80 -0.43
N TYR A 86 -14.60 3.84 0.46
CA TYR A 86 -15.70 2.92 0.74
C TYR A 86 -16.51 3.45 1.93
N CYS A 87 -17.82 3.34 1.83
CA CYS A 87 -18.70 3.49 2.98
C CYS A 87 -19.26 2.12 3.34
N ILE A 88 -18.96 1.66 4.53
CA ILE A 88 -19.34 0.32 5.01
C ILE A 88 -20.43 0.47 6.06
N TYR A 89 -21.49 -0.31 5.85
CA TYR A 89 -22.61 -0.42 6.79
C TYR A 89 -22.51 -1.77 7.48
N ASP A 90 -22.40 -1.76 8.82
CA ASP A 90 -22.43 -2.98 9.61
C ASP A 90 -23.84 -3.60 9.68
N ARG A 91 -23.99 -4.74 10.36
CA ARG A 91 -25.29 -5.43 10.52
C ARG A 91 -26.30 -4.63 11.36
N SER A 92 -25.83 -3.67 12.14
CA SER A 92 -26.67 -2.78 12.95
C SER A 92 -27.06 -1.49 12.21
N GLY A 93 -26.56 -1.29 11.00
CA GLY A 93 -26.78 -0.10 10.17
C GLY A 93 -25.86 1.07 10.49
N ASN A 94 -24.83 0.90 11.34
CA ASN A 94 -23.83 1.92 11.56
C ASN A 94 -23.00 2.10 10.29
N ARG A 95 -22.73 3.36 9.95
CA ARG A 95 -22.03 3.79 8.73
C ARG A 95 -20.63 4.29 9.08
N VAL A 96 -19.60 3.72 8.47
CA VAL A 96 -18.21 4.18 8.60
C VAL A 96 -17.56 4.32 7.22
N GLU A 97 -16.80 5.39 7.04
CA GLU A 97 -16.03 5.62 5.82
C GLU A 97 -14.62 5.07 5.99
N HIS A 98 -14.17 4.30 5.01
CA HIS A 98 -12.84 3.70 5.01
C HIS A 98 -12.08 4.02 3.73
N CYS A 99 -10.75 4.12 3.84
CA CYS A 99 -9.88 3.95 2.69
C CYS A 99 -9.89 2.49 2.23
N ASP A 100 -9.40 2.25 1.02
CA ASP A 100 -9.28 0.89 0.49
C ASP A 100 -8.11 0.15 1.15
N PRO A 101 -8.32 -1.00 1.81
CA PRO A 101 -7.24 -1.80 2.38
C PRO A 101 -6.16 -2.20 1.38
N TYR A 102 -6.54 -2.38 0.12
CA TYR A 102 -5.66 -2.71 -1.01
C TYR A 102 -5.42 -1.50 -1.93
N GLY A 103 -5.64 -0.27 -1.44
CA GLY A 103 -5.46 0.96 -2.22
C GLY A 103 -3.99 1.19 -2.59
N PHE A 104 -3.74 1.50 -3.87
CA PHE A 104 -2.40 1.70 -4.42
C PHE A 104 -1.88 3.14 -4.32
N GLY A 105 -2.65 4.02 -3.75
CA GLY A 105 -2.30 5.40 -3.45
C GLY A 105 -3.28 6.00 -2.47
N MET A 106 -2.84 6.95 -1.68
CA MET A 106 -3.65 7.67 -0.71
C MET A 106 -3.44 9.17 -0.82
N GLU A 107 -4.43 9.92 -0.36
CA GLU A 107 -4.39 11.35 -0.19
C GLU A 107 -3.38 11.72 0.91
N LEU A 108 -2.68 12.85 0.72
CA LEU A 108 -1.79 13.37 1.75
C LEU A 108 -2.62 13.75 2.99
N ARG A 109 -2.09 13.39 4.16
CA ARG A 109 -2.71 13.79 5.44
C ARG A 109 -2.96 15.32 5.50
N PRO A 110 -4.05 15.78 6.13
CA PRO A 110 -5.04 15.06 6.93
C PRO A 110 -6.11 14.35 6.08
N GLY A 111 -5.99 14.36 4.77
CA GLY A 111 -6.86 13.58 3.89
C GLY A 111 -6.75 12.07 4.15
N SER A 112 -7.80 11.34 3.81
CA SER A 112 -7.91 9.90 4.11
C SER A 112 -8.53 9.09 2.97
N ALA A 113 -8.66 9.71 1.79
CA ALA A 113 -9.16 9.01 0.62
C ALA A 113 -8.09 8.14 -0.02
N SER A 114 -8.48 7.03 -0.61
CA SER A 114 -7.65 6.28 -1.54
C SER A 114 -7.63 6.98 -2.90
N VAL A 115 -6.57 6.76 -3.67
CA VAL A 115 -6.38 7.37 -4.99
C VAL A 115 -6.23 6.27 -6.03
N ILE A 116 -7.01 6.35 -7.11
CA ILE A 116 -6.91 5.42 -8.24
C ILE A 116 -5.52 5.57 -8.87
N ARG A 117 -4.77 4.47 -8.96
CA ARG A 117 -3.44 4.41 -9.57
C ARG A 117 -3.36 3.32 -10.62
N ASN A 118 -2.68 3.62 -11.71
CA ASN A 118 -2.30 2.61 -12.70
C ASN A 118 -1.01 1.92 -12.24
N GLN A 119 -1.04 0.60 -12.02
CA GLN A 119 0.13 -0.14 -11.56
C GLN A 119 1.16 -0.40 -12.68
N GLN A 120 0.79 -0.19 -13.94
CA GLN A 120 1.61 -0.47 -15.12
C GLN A 120 2.25 0.79 -15.73
N GLY A 121 2.28 1.90 -15.00
CA GLY A 121 2.75 3.21 -15.52
C GLY A 121 4.26 3.33 -15.66
N TYR A 122 5.05 2.55 -14.92
CA TYR A 122 6.51 2.64 -14.88
C TYR A 122 7.19 1.43 -15.55
N SER A 123 8.27 1.71 -16.30
CA SER A 123 9.17 0.69 -16.86
C SER A 123 10.54 0.80 -16.21
N PHE A 124 10.99 -0.24 -15.55
CA PHE A 124 12.32 -0.31 -14.93
C PHE A 124 13.44 -0.47 -15.95
N HIS A 125 14.65 -0.08 -15.57
CA HIS A 125 15.90 -0.19 -16.36
C HIS A 125 17.01 -0.82 -15.49
N ASP A 126 16.64 -1.71 -14.58
CA ASP A 126 17.51 -2.33 -13.58
C ASP A 126 17.71 -3.84 -13.80
N GLU A 127 17.57 -4.33 -15.04
CA GLU A 127 17.63 -5.75 -15.37
C GLU A 127 18.95 -6.41 -14.92
N GLU A 128 20.07 -5.69 -15.01
CA GLU A 128 21.37 -6.20 -14.56
C GLU A 128 21.39 -6.42 -13.05
N TRP A 129 20.84 -5.47 -12.27
CA TRP A 129 20.71 -5.59 -10.83
C TRP A 129 19.81 -6.76 -10.46
N MET A 130 18.62 -6.84 -11.05
CA MET A 130 17.62 -7.88 -10.78
C MET A 130 18.16 -9.28 -11.10
N ALA A 131 18.99 -9.44 -12.13
CA ALA A 131 19.64 -10.70 -12.47
C ALA A 131 20.75 -11.09 -11.45
N ALA A 132 21.43 -10.10 -10.85
CA ALA A 132 22.58 -10.31 -9.96
C ALA A 132 22.22 -10.35 -8.47
N ARG A 133 21.03 -9.88 -8.06
CA ARG A 133 20.67 -9.69 -6.64
C ARG A 133 20.64 -10.97 -5.81
N THR A 134 20.46 -12.13 -6.43
CA THR A 134 20.49 -13.43 -5.73
C THR A 134 21.83 -13.75 -5.09
N ASP A 135 22.91 -13.13 -5.56
CA ASP A 135 24.27 -13.33 -5.06
C ASP A 135 24.62 -12.38 -3.90
N CYS A 136 23.73 -11.49 -3.49
CA CYS A 136 23.99 -10.47 -2.46
C CYS A 136 24.43 -11.08 -1.11
N ARG A 137 23.95 -12.27 -0.75
CA ARG A 137 24.31 -12.97 0.51
C ARG A 137 25.80 -13.35 0.61
N GLN A 138 26.54 -13.33 -0.48
CA GLN A 138 27.99 -13.64 -0.53
C GLN A 138 28.84 -12.38 -0.60
N LYS A 139 28.24 -11.20 -0.64
CA LYS A 139 28.94 -9.91 -0.73
C LYS A 139 28.85 -9.15 0.59
N PRO A 140 29.88 -8.38 0.96
CA PRO A 140 29.79 -7.50 2.13
C PRO A 140 28.66 -6.48 1.97
N LEU A 141 27.84 -6.35 3.00
CA LEU A 141 26.79 -5.32 3.06
C LEU A 141 27.28 -4.17 3.94
N ASN A 142 27.25 -2.96 3.40
CA ASN A 142 27.44 -1.72 4.13
C ASN A 142 26.17 -0.88 3.94
N ILE A 143 25.31 -0.91 4.96
CA ILE A 143 23.92 -0.40 4.92
C ILE A 143 23.88 1.00 5.53
N TYR A 144 23.22 1.94 4.88
CA TYR A 144 22.88 3.23 5.43
C TYR A 144 21.38 3.28 5.70
N GLU A 145 21.01 3.28 6.98
CA GLU A 145 19.64 3.40 7.44
C GLU A 145 19.22 4.87 7.51
N LEU A 146 18.01 5.19 7.04
CA LEU A 146 17.48 6.55 7.10
C LEU A 146 15.95 6.62 7.17
N HIS A 147 15.46 7.69 7.81
CA HIS A 147 14.09 8.16 7.63
C HIS A 147 14.06 9.14 6.45
N PHE A 148 13.32 8.79 5.39
CA PHE A 148 13.33 9.50 4.11
C PHE A 148 12.97 10.99 4.26
N GLY A 149 11.95 11.30 5.05
CA GLY A 149 11.43 12.67 5.21
C GLY A 149 12.29 13.59 6.08
N SER A 150 13.21 13.06 6.88
CA SER A 150 14.06 13.86 7.78
C SER A 150 15.55 13.85 7.43
N PHE A 151 15.98 12.97 6.50
CA PHE A 151 17.37 12.92 6.06
C PHE A 151 17.83 14.29 5.56
N LYS A 152 17.04 14.93 4.71
CA LYS A 152 17.24 16.28 4.24
C LYS A 152 15.92 16.92 3.86
N LYS A 153 15.76 18.20 4.17
CA LYS A 153 14.54 18.96 3.87
C LYS A 153 14.85 20.14 2.96
N PRO A 154 13.95 20.51 2.02
CA PRO A 154 14.13 21.67 1.15
C PRO A 154 13.96 23.00 1.91
N SER A 155 13.26 22.99 3.05
CA SER A 155 13.07 24.15 3.92
C SER A 155 12.77 23.73 5.35
N ASP A 156 12.76 24.68 6.29
CA ASP A 156 12.44 24.43 7.72
C ASP A 156 10.95 24.25 7.99
N LYS A 157 10.08 24.33 6.97
CA LYS A 157 8.64 24.10 7.15
C LYS A 157 8.36 22.63 7.44
N ALA A 158 7.40 22.35 8.32
CA ALA A 158 7.03 21.00 8.73
C ALA A 158 6.66 20.13 7.51
N ASP A 159 5.81 20.63 6.63
CA ASP A 159 5.30 19.93 5.44
C ASP A 159 6.16 20.18 4.19
N SER A 160 7.47 20.22 4.37
CA SER A 160 8.43 20.43 3.28
C SER A 160 9.30 19.19 3.14
N TRP A 161 9.10 18.43 2.07
CA TRP A 161 9.87 17.24 1.75
C TRP A 161 10.40 17.31 0.32
N TYR A 162 11.54 16.68 0.08
CA TYR A 162 11.96 16.37 -1.28
C TYR A 162 11.10 15.24 -1.84
N THR A 163 10.82 15.32 -3.13
CA THR A 163 10.19 14.20 -3.85
C THR A 163 11.14 13.02 -3.96
N TYR A 164 10.61 11.82 -4.27
CA TYR A 164 11.43 10.63 -4.54
C TYR A 164 12.49 10.89 -5.62
N GLU A 165 12.12 11.62 -6.70
CA GLU A 165 13.04 11.95 -7.78
C GLU A 165 14.13 12.94 -7.37
N GLU A 166 13.80 13.95 -6.58
CA GLU A 166 14.76 14.90 -6.04
C GLU A 166 15.71 14.22 -5.05
N MET A 167 15.17 13.34 -4.21
CA MET A 167 15.96 12.61 -3.23
C MET A 167 16.94 11.64 -3.91
N ALA A 168 16.58 11.03 -5.05
CA ALA A 168 17.52 10.22 -5.83
C ALA A 168 18.80 11.00 -6.17
N LYS A 169 18.66 12.26 -6.59
CA LYS A 169 19.78 13.13 -6.96
C LYS A 169 20.64 13.55 -5.76
N ILE A 170 20.08 13.54 -4.56
CA ILE A 170 20.75 13.96 -3.32
C ILE A 170 21.39 12.75 -2.62
N LEU A 171 20.64 11.67 -2.46
CA LEU A 171 20.98 10.54 -1.61
C LEU A 171 21.95 9.58 -2.30
N ILE A 172 21.78 9.30 -3.59
CA ILE A 172 22.62 8.36 -4.32
C ILE A 172 24.11 8.79 -4.31
N PRO A 173 24.47 10.05 -4.65
CA PRO A 173 25.86 10.50 -4.55
C PRO A 173 26.40 10.45 -3.12
N TYR A 174 25.57 10.78 -2.12
CA TYR A 174 25.96 10.71 -0.71
C TYR A 174 26.33 9.29 -0.30
N VAL A 175 25.48 8.31 -0.58
CA VAL A 175 25.68 6.90 -0.25
C VAL A 175 26.93 6.34 -0.92
N LYS A 176 27.11 6.59 -2.23
CA LYS A 176 28.30 6.15 -2.99
C LYS A 176 29.59 6.74 -2.47
N ASN A 177 29.62 8.04 -2.21
CA ASN A 177 30.82 8.74 -1.75
C ASN A 177 31.26 8.30 -0.35
N ASN A 178 30.33 7.76 0.45
CA ASN A 178 30.60 7.22 1.79
C ASN A 178 30.81 5.70 1.80
N GLY A 179 30.79 5.05 0.63
CA GLY A 179 31.10 3.62 0.49
C GLY A 179 29.99 2.68 0.91
N TYR A 180 28.75 3.15 1.06
CA TYR A 180 27.58 2.30 1.29
C TYR A 180 27.15 1.64 -0.01
N ASN A 181 26.63 0.42 0.07
CA ASN A 181 26.10 -0.33 -1.06
C ASN A 181 24.63 -0.75 -0.90
N TYR A 182 24.02 -0.44 0.25
CA TYR A 182 22.60 -0.59 0.51
C TYR A 182 22.05 0.62 1.24
N LEU A 183 20.79 0.92 0.95
CA LEU A 183 19.93 1.80 1.73
C LEU A 183 18.92 0.96 2.49
N GLU A 184 18.73 1.21 3.78
CA GLU A 184 17.61 0.74 4.56
C GLU A 184 16.71 1.93 4.87
N ILE A 185 15.50 1.91 4.34
CA ILE A 185 14.57 3.04 4.46
C ILE A 185 13.47 2.65 5.43
N MET A 186 13.32 3.46 6.50
CA MET A 186 12.20 3.35 7.43
C MET A 186 10.87 3.33 6.66
N PRO A 187 9.75 2.82 7.20
CA PRO A 187 8.58 2.44 6.44
C PRO A 187 8.11 3.51 5.43
N LEU A 188 7.94 3.09 4.18
CA LEU A 188 7.42 3.92 3.09
C LEU A 188 5.92 3.75 2.84
N ASN A 189 5.26 2.92 3.62
CA ASN A 189 3.80 2.79 3.62
C ASN A 189 3.13 4.13 3.96
N GLU A 190 1.91 4.38 3.46
CA GLU A 190 1.16 5.57 3.88
C GLU A 190 0.75 5.49 5.35
N TYR A 191 0.86 6.62 6.06
CA TYR A 191 0.62 6.73 7.49
C TYR A 191 0.06 8.12 7.87
N PRO A 192 -0.80 8.23 8.93
CA PRO A 192 -1.45 9.49 9.29
C PRO A 192 -0.58 10.44 10.13
N CYS A 193 0.29 9.90 10.98
CA CYS A 193 1.01 10.65 12.03
C CYS A 193 2.50 10.70 11.73
N ASP A 194 3.05 11.90 11.49
CA ASP A 194 4.46 12.09 11.14
C ASP A 194 5.42 11.57 12.22
N GLU A 195 5.03 11.71 13.48
CA GLU A 195 5.83 11.27 14.63
C GLU A 195 6.00 9.75 14.69
N SER A 196 5.17 8.99 13.97
CA SER A 196 5.31 7.54 13.88
C SER A 196 6.41 7.09 12.93
N TRP A 197 6.97 8.00 12.10
CA TRP A 197 7.98 7.70 11.07
C TRP A 197 7.56 6.60 10.07
N GLY A 198 6.25 6.36 9.94
CA GLY A 198 5.70 5.32 9.09
C GLY A 198 5.43 3.99 9.81
N TYR A 199 5.81 3.83 11.07
CA TYR A 199 5.58 2.59 11.82
C TYR A 199 4.11 2.33 12.20
N GLN A 200 3.22 3.34 12.05
CA GLN A 200 1.77 3.19 12.23
C GLN A 200 1.05 3.40 10.89
N ALA A 201 1.15 2.41 10.00
CA ALA A 201 0.63 2.49 8.65
C ALA A 201 -0.91 2.39 8.59
N THR A 202 -1.49 3.06 7.58
CA THR A 202 -2.88 2.91 7.15
C THR A 202 -2.99 2.35 5.74
N GLY A 203 -1.96 2.53 4.89
CA GLY A 203 -1.94 2.09 3.49
C GLY A 203 -0.84 1.08 3.20
N PHE A 204 -1.13 -0.23 3.31
CA PHE A 204 -0.13 -1.30 3.15
C PHE A 204 0.32 -1.54 1.71
N PHE A 205 -0.45 -1.07 0.72
CA PHE A 205 -0.13 -1.13 -0.71
C PHE A 205 0.09 0.25 -1.33
N SER A 206 0.14 1.30 -0.50
CA SER A 206 0.31 2.68 -0.93
C SER A 206 1.63 3.23 -0.43
N PRO A 207 2.55 3.64 -1.32
CA PRO A 207 3.66 4.51 -0.92
C PRO A 207 3.14 5.80 -0.32
N THR A 208 3.84 6.30 0.70
CA THR A 208 3.45 7.56 1.33
C THR A 208 3.45 8.70 0.31
N SER A 209 2.35 9.40 0.26
CA SER A 209 2.10 10.54 -0.63
C SER A 209 2.94 11.78 -0.30
N ARG A 210 3.61 11.79 0.87
CA ARG A 210 4.51 12.88 1.30
C ARG A 210 5.63 13.18 0.31
N TYR A 211 6.12 12.15 -0.36
CA TYR A 211 7.31 12.24 -1.21
C TYR A 211 6.98 12.08 -2.69
N GLY A 212 5.69 11.91 -3.04
CA GLY A 212 5.25 11.81 -4.43
C GLY A 212 4.40 10.58 -4.74
N THR A 213 4.52 10.09 -5.96
CA THR A 213 3.71 8.99 -6.49
C THR A 213 4.45 7.66 -6.44
N ALA A 214 3.71 6.55 -6.65
CA ALA A 214 4.28 5.22 -6.78
C ALA A 214 5.34 5.14 -7.91
N ASP A 215 5.08 5.75 -9.07
CA ASP A 215 6.01 5.76 -10.18
C ASP A 215 7.31 6.52 -9.87
N GLN A 216 7.21 7.60 -9.07
CA GLN A 216 8.39 8.33 -8.60
C GLN A 216 9.22 7.51 -7.61
N LEU A 217 8.58 6.69 -6.76
CA LEU A 217 9.30 5.75 -5.90
C LEU A 217 9.96 4.64 -6.72
N LYS A 218 9.27 4.08 -7.72
CA LYS A 218 9.86 3.11 -8.66
C LYS A 218 11.09 3.71 -9.36
N TYR A 219 10.99 4.96 -9.81
CA TYR A 219 12.13 5.70 -10.38
C TYR A 219 13.30 5.82 -9.38
N PHE A 220 13.02 6.12 -8.11
CA PHE A 220 14.05 6.21 -7.08
C PHE A 220 14.79 4.87 -6.90
N VAL A 221 14.05 3.76 -6.79
CA VAL A 221 14.62 2.41 -6.65
C VAL A 221 15.45 2.05 -7.90
N ASP A 222 14.89 2.28 -9.09
CA ASP A 222 15.55 2.04 -10.37
C ASP A 222 16.89 2.81 -10.47
N CYS A 223 16.91 4.09 -10.08
CA CYS A 223 18.13 4.88 -10.00
C CYS A 223 19.14 4.32 -8.99
N CYS A 224 18.71 3.80 -7.85
CA CYS A 224 19.59 3.14 -6.88
C CYS A 224 20.24 1.91 -7.50
N HIS A 225 19.46 1.02 -8.10
CA HIS A 225 19.93 -0.19 -8.75
C HIS A 225 20.93 0.08 -9.87
N GLN A 226 20.63 1.04 -10.78
CA GLN A 226 21.54 1.46 -11.84
C GLN A 226 22.87 2.02 -11.30
N ASN A 227 22.91 2.46 -10.05
CA ASN A 227 24.10 2.93 -9.37
C ASN A 227 24.75 1.88 -8.46
N GLY A 228 24.29 0.64 -8.49
CA GLY A 228 24.84 -0.47 -7.69
C GLY A 228 24.49 -0.38 -6.21
N ILE A 229 23.34 0.24 -5.87
CA ILE A 229 22.84 0.40 -4.51
C ILE A 229 21.56 -0.41 -4.36
N GLY A 230 21.52 -1.37 -3.43
CA GLY A 230 20.31 -2.09 -3.07
C GLY A 230 19.40 -1.26 -2.16
N VAL A 231 18.10 -1.56 -2.16
CA VAL A 231 17.10 -0.85 -1.37
C VAL A 231 16.33 -1.84 -0.49
N ILE A 232 16.48 -1.67 0.81
CA ILE A 232 15.74 -2.38 1.85
C ILE A 232 14.68 -1.43 2.38
N MET A 233 13.49 -1.92 2.63
CA MET A 233 12.42 -1.16 3.26
C MET A 233 11.98 -1.85 4.55
N ASP A 234 11.87 -1.08 5.63
CA ASP A 234 11.24 -1.56 6.85
C ASP A 234 9.77 -1.90 6.58
N PHE A 235 9.43 -3.15 6.80
CA PHE A 235 8.07 -3.66 6.66
C PHE A 235 7.52 -4.06 8.02
N VAL A 236 6.38 -3.50 8.42
CA VAL A 236 5.81 -3.66 9.77
C VAL A 236 4.53 -4.51 9.72
N PRO A 237 4.59 -5.85 9.63
CA PRO A 237 3.42 -6.72 9.57
C PRO A 237 2.84 -7.05 10.95
N VAL A 238 3.12 -6.26 11.97
CA VAL A 238 2.75 -6.53 13.37
C VAL A 238 1.47 -5.81 13.76
N HIS A 239 1.39 -4.52 13.42
CA HIS A 239 0.29 -3.64 13.81
C HIS A 239 -0.01 -2.58 12.73
N PHE A 240 -1.11 -1.87 12.92
CA PHE A 240 -1.57 -0.78 12.06
C PHE A 240 -2.21 0.35 12.90
N ALA A 241 -2.38 1.53 12.30
CA ALA A 241 -2.93 2.71 12.97
C ALA A 241 -4.39 2.50 13.40
N LEU A 242 -4.79 3.14 14.53
CA LEU A 242 -6.17 3.09 15.07
C LEU A 242 -7.16 3.99 14.35
N ASP A 243 -6.71 4.75 13.35
CA ASP A 243 -7.56 5.68 12.62
C ASP A 243 -8.78 4.99 12.04
N SER A 244 -9.97 5.55 12.31
CA SER A 244 -11.25 4.93 11.97
C SER A 244 -11.49 4.75 10.48
N TYR A 245 -10.78 5.49 9.64
CA TYR A 245 -10.83 5.34 8.19
C TYR A 245 -9.92 4.23 7.65
N GLY A 246 -9.03 3.67 8.49
CA GLY A 246 -8.09 2.61 8.14
C GLY A 246 -8.68 1.21 8.28
N LEU A 247 -7.85 0.27 8.75
CA LEU A 247 -8.23 -1.15 8.86
C LEU A 247 -9.03 -1.49 10.10
N ALA A 248 -9.00 -0.63 11.15
CA ALA A 248 -9.67 -0.92 12.41
C ALA A 248 -11.18 -1.05 12.24
N GLN A 249 -11.75 -2.16 12.71
CA GLN A 249 -13.19 -2.46 12.61
C GLN A 249 -13.74 -2.35 11.18
N TYR A 250 -12.96 -2.74 10.17
CA TYR A 250 -13.19 -2.45 8.77
C TYR A 250 -14.61 -2.82 8.27
N ASP A 251 -15.12 -3.99 8.62
CA ASP A 251 -16.47 -4.43 8.24
C ASP A 251 -17.50 -4.37 9.39
N GLY A 252 -17.22 -3.55 10.40
CA GLY A 252 -17.98 -3.47 11.65
C GLY A 252 -17.57 -4.54 12.66
N THR A 253 -16.54 -5.32 12.34
CA THR A 253 -15.96 -6.35 13.24
C THR A 253 -14.44 -6.23 13.26
N ALA A 254 -13.79 -6.91 14.20
CA ALA A 254 -12.33 -7.04 14.22
C ALA A 254 -11.88 -7.96 13.07
N LEU A 255 -11.90 -7.45 11.82
CA LEU A 255 -11.56 -8.23 10.63
C LEU A 255 -10.06 -8.48 10.52
N TYR A 256 -9.24 -7.45 10.69
CA TYR A 256 -7.79 -7.50 10.59
C TYR A 256 -7.10 -7.67 11.94
N GLU A 257 -7.68 -7.15 13.00
CA GLU A 257 -7.13 -7.13 14.35
C GLU A 257 -7.70 -8.23 15.25
N TYR A 258 -7.03 -8.45 16.39
CA TYR A 258 -7.57 -9.28 17.46
C TYR A 258 -8.79 -8.61 18.08
N PRO A 259 -9.88 -9.36 18.37
CA PRO A 259 -11.13 -8.81 18.90
C PRO A 259 -11.05 -8.39 20.38
N HIS A 260 -9.98 -8.74 21.09
CA HIS A 260 -9.81 -8.47 22.52
C HIS A 260 -8.67 -7.50 22.80
N SER A 261 -8.91 -6.51 23.63
CA SER A 261 -7.96 -5.44 23.96
C SER A 261 -6.63 -5.94 24.53
N ALA A 262 -6.62 -7.02 25.30
CA ALA A 262 -5.40 -7.55 25.93
C ALA A 262 -4.30 -7.96 24.95
N VAL A 263 -4.66 -8.35 23.73
CA VAL A 263 -3.71 -8.72 22.65
C VAL A 263 -3.92 -7.89 21.40
N GLY A 264 -5.01 -7.15 21.31
CA GLY A 264 -5.41 -6.38 20.13
C GLY A 264 -4.80 -4.98 20.05
N VAL A 265 -4.25 -4.47 21.14
CA VAL A 265 -3.63 -3.14 21.20
C VAL A 265 -2.16 -3.30 21.54
N SER A 266 -1.29 -2.68 20.75
CA SER A 266 0.15 -2.64 21.02
C SER A 266 0.48 -1.66 22.16
N GLU A 267 1.69 -1.75 22.69
CA GLU A 267 2.21 -0.80 23.69
C GLU A 267 2.28 0.65 23.18
N TRP A 268 2.28 0.85 21.87
CA TRP A 268 2.27 2.17 21.21
C TRP A 268 0.86 2.63 20.83
N GLY A 269 -0.20 1.95 21.28
CA GLY A 269 -1.59 2.34 21.03
C GLY A 269 -2.08 2.08 19.60
N SER A 270 -1.52 1.10 18.89
CA SER A 270 -1.97 0.66 17.55
C SER A 270 -2.66 -0.70 17.62
N CYS A 271 -3.40 -1.10 16.57
CA CYS A 271 -4.04 -2.41 16.47
C CYS A 271 -3.05 -3.49 16.03
N ASN A 272 -3.00 -4.61 16.78
CA ASN A 272 -2.21 -5.77 16.37
C ASN A 272 -2.98 -6.64 15.38
N PHE A 273 -2.30 -7.03 14.28
CA PHE A 273 -2.87 -7.96 13.31
C PHE A 273 -3.15 -9.34 13.89
N MET A 274 -4.30 -9.91 13.54
CA MET A 274 -4.66 -11.28 13.91
C MET A 274 -4.02 -12.30 12.96
N HIS A 275 -2.74 -12.60 13.16
CA HIS A 275 -1.96 -13.49 12.30
C HIS A 275 -2.48 -14.94 12.21
N SER A 276 -3.32 -15.39 13.14
CA SER A 276 -3.97 -16.70 13.07
C SER A 276 -5.04 -16.79 11.99
N ARG A 277 -5.55 -15.66 11.49
CA ARG A 277 -6.55 -15.58 10.43
C ARG A 277 -5.89 -15.69 9.05
N GLY A 278 -6.41 -16.58 8.18
CA GLY A 278 -5.82 -16.83 6.86
C GLY A 278 -5.84 -15.60 5.96
N GLU A 279 -6.96 -14.88 5.93
CA GLU A 279 -7.14 -13.66 5.14
C GLU A 279 -6.17 -12.55 5.54
N VAL A 280 -5.87 -12.43 6.84
CA VAL A 280 -4.88 -11.47 7.36
C VAL A 280 -3.47 -11.88 6.92
N ARG A 281 -3.13 -13.16 6.95
CA ARG A 281 -1.85 -13.64 6.42
C ARG A 281 -1.74 -13.36 4.92
N SER A 282 -2.80 -13.64 4.14
CA SER A 282 -2.83 -13.34 2.71
C SER A 282 -2.67 -11.85 2.42
N PHE A 283 -3.30 -10.98 3.23
CA PHE A 283 -3.13 -9.53 3.14
C PHE A 283 -1.67 -9.13 3.35
N LEU A 284 -1.04 -9.56 4.45
CA LEU A 284 0.32 -9.18 4.80
C LEU A 284 1.36 -9.77 3.83
N GLN A 285 1.20 -11.04 3.44
CA GLN A 285 2.07 -11.68 2.45
C GLN A 285 1.95 -11.02 1.08
N SER A 286 0.73 -10.65 0.67
CA SER A 286 0.50 -9.94 -0.57
C SER A 286 1.10 -8.53 -0.54
N SER A 287 1.04 -7.85 0.61
CA SER A 287 1.69 -6.55 0.76
C SER A 287 3.21 -6.66 0.65
N ALA A 288 3.85 -7.61 1.35
CA ALA A 288 5.29 -7.83 1.22
C ALA A 288 5.69 -8.16 -0.23
N ASN A 289 4.94 -9.06 -0.89
CA ASN A 289 5.19 -9.41 -2.29
C ASN A 289 5.00 -8.22 -3.25
N TYR A 290 4.02 -7.35 -2.97
CA TYR A 290 3.78 -6.13 -3.73
C TYR A 290 5.01 -5.22 -3.73
N TRP A 291 5.61 -4.96 -2.57
CA TRP A 291 6.81 -4.14 -2.47
C TRP A 291 8.01 -4.76 -3.19
N ILE A 292 8.22 -6.07 -3.04
CA ILE A 292 9.31 -6.79 -3.71
C ILE A 292 9.11 -6.82 -5.23
N LYS A 293 7.89 -7.06 -5.69
CA LYS A 293 7.60 -7.33 -7.10
C LYS A 293 7.34 -6.08 -7.93
N GLU A 294 6.56 -5.12 -7.36
CA GLU A 294 6.15 -3.93 -8.08
C GLU A 294 7.12 -2.75 -7.90
N PHE A 295 7.92 -2.76 -6.84
CA PHE A 295 8.92 -1.72 -6.56
C PHE A 295 10.36 -2.23 -6.60
N HIS A 296 10.59 -3.51 -6.87
CA HIS A 296 11.91 -4.13 -6.91
C HIS A 296 12.72 -3.99 -5.59
N ILE A 297 12.04 -3.86 -4.43
CA ILE A 297 12.70 -3.85 -3.12
C ILE A 297 13.48 -5.15 -2.91
N ASP A 298 14.72 -5.08 -2.36
CA ASP A 298 15.65 -6.18 -2.19
C ASP A 298 15.49 -6.93 -0.87
#